data_4099c1d38443371c4599e2df4b96db08
#
_entry.id   4099c1d38443371c4599e2df4b96db08
#
_cell.length_a   1.000
_cell.length_b   1.000
_cell.length_c   1.000
_cell.angle_alpha   90.00
_cell.angle_beta   90.00
_cell.angle_gamma   90.00
#
_symmetry.space_group_name_H-M   'P 1'
#
loop_
_entity.id
_entity.type
_entity.pdbx_description
1 polymer ?
#
loop_
_entity_poly.entity_id
_entity_poly.type
_entity_poly.pdbx_seq_one_letter_code
_entity_poly.pdbx_strand_id
1 'polypeptide(L)'
;KQNKMIKNICCIGAGYVGGPTMAVIAQKCPHIKVTVVDLNQDRINAWNHEDLSLLPIYEPGLDAVVGEARGRNLFFSTEVDKAIDEADAIFISVNTPTKTYGVGKGMAADLKYIELCARQIARVAKNDKIVIEKSTLPVRTAQAIKDILDHTGNGVNFQILSNPEFLAEGTAIEDLFAPDRVLIGGDTTPEGQVAINKLVEVYANWVNRDNILTTNVWSSELSKLTAN
;
A
#
# COMPACT_ATOMS: atom_id res chain seq x y z
N LYS A 1 -4.45 -20.43 -16.90
CA LYS A 1 -3.45 -19.46 -16.38
C LYS A 1 -3.43 -19.60 -14.87
N GLN A 2 -2.32 -20.10 -14.35
CA GLN A 2 -2.14 -20.27 -12.90
C GLN A 2 -2.32 -18.95 -12.17
N ASN A 3 -3.16 -18.96 -11.13
CA ASN A 3 -3.29 -17.87 -10.17
C ASN A 3 -1.96 -17.73 -9.42
N LYS A 4 -1.05 -16.89 -9.93
CA LYS A 4 0.19 -16.59 -9.24
C LYS A 4 -0.11 -15.80 -7.97
N MET A 5 0.34 -16.33 -6.83
CA MET A 5 0.33 -15.59 -5.57
C MET A 5 1.24 -14.37 -5.65
N ILE A 6 0.97 -13.37 -4.82
CA ILE A 6 1.86 -12.21 -4.68
C ILE A 6 3.17 -12.68 -4.04
N LYS A 7 4.30 -12.43 -4.71
CA LYS A 7 5.65 -12.76 -4.24
C LYS A 7 6.53 -11.54 -4.00
N ASN A 8 6.25 -10.46 -4.71
CA ASN A 8 7.00 -9.21 -4.63
C ASN A 8 6.05 -8.05 -4.43
N ILE A 9 6.26 -7.31 -3.35
CA ILE A 9 5.49 -6.11 -3.01
C ILE A 9 6.42 -4.90 -3.08
N CYS A 10 5.96 -3.83 -3.74
CA CYS A 10 6.53 -2.50 -3.67
C CYS A 10 5.56 -1.60 -2.90
N CYS A 11 6.08 -0.83 -1.95
CA CYS A 11 5.29 0.23 -1.31
C CYS A 11 5.92 1.58 -1.63
N ILE A 12 5.17 2.46 -2.28
CA ILE A 12 5.61 3.82 -2.59
C ILE A 12 5.17 4.73 -1.44
N GLY A 13 6.15 5.23 -0.71
CA GLY A 13 5.95 6.07 0.47
C GLY A 13 6.42 5.38 1.75
N ALA A 14 7.50 5.91 2.33
CA ALA A 14 8.14 5.38 3.53
C ALA A 14 7.76 6.16 4.79
N GLY A 15 6.50 6.59 4.89
CA GLY A 15 5.97 7.36 6.00
C GLY A 15 5.33 6.49 7.07
N TYR A 16 4.50 7.12 7.88
CA TYR A 16 3.86 6.52 9.05
C TYR A 16 2.98 5.29 8.71
N VAL A 17 2.25 5.34 7.61
CA VAL A 17 1.39 4.22 7.19
C VAL A 17 2.22 3.16 6.47
N GLY A 18 2.99 3.55 5.46
CA GLY A 18 3.73 2.63 4.61
C GLY A 18 4.80 1.85 5.35
N GLY A 19 5.61 2.52 6.17
CA GLY A 19 6.72 1.89 6.89
C GLY A 19 6.28 0.77 7.84
N PRO A 20 5.47 1.07 8.86
CA PRO A 20 5.02 0.05 9.81
C PRO A 20 4.20 -1.08 9.17
N THR A 21 3.28 -0.75 8.27
CA THR A 21 2.44 -1.75 7.60
C THR A 21 3.28 -2.74 6.80
N MET A 22 4.23 -2.25 6.03
CA MET A 22 5.10 -3.11 5.22
C MET A 22 6.05 -3.94 6.09
N ALA A 23 6.53 -3.39 7.20
CA ALA A 23 7.36 -4.13 8.13
C ALA A 23 6.60 -5.33 8.72
N VAL A 24 5.35 -5.14 9.10
CA VAL A 24 4.51 -6.26 9.62
C VAL A 24 4.21 -7.28 8.52
N ILE A 25 3.85 -6.85 7.31
CA ILE A 25 3.63 -7.77 6.18
C ILE A 25 4.89 -8.62 5.94
N ALA A 26 6.06 -7.99 5.89
CA ALA A 26 7.32 -8.70 5.67
C ALA A 26 7.62 -9.70 6.79
N GLN A 27 7.39 -9.30 8.04
CA GLN A 27 7.58 -10.19 9.19
C GLN A 27 6.67 -11.41 9.12
N LYS A 28 5.39 -11.20 8.82
CA LYS A 28 4.36 -12.26 8.79
C LYS A 28 4.40 -13.11 7.54
N CYS A 29 5.00 -12.60 6.46
CA CYS A 29 5.08 -13.26 5.17
C CYS A 29 6.55 -13.39 4.72
N PRO A 30 7.35 -14.25 5.37
CA PRO A 30 8.79 -14.35 5.05
C PRO A 30 9.06 -14.80 3.61
N HIS A 31 8.07 -15.37 2.94
CA HIS A 31 8.15 -15.81 1.54
C HIS A 31 7.86 -14.68 0.54
N ILE A 32 7.47 -13.50 1.00
CA ILE A 32 7.21 -12.32 0.16
C ILE A 32 8.35 -11.33 0.33
N LYS A 33 8.93 -10.88 -0.79
CA LYS A 33 9.88 -9.77 -0.79
C LYS A 33 9.11 -8.45 -0.77
N VAL A 34 9.40 -7.60 0.20
CA VAL A 34 8.77 -6.28 0.38
C VAL A 34 9.81 -5.20 0.26
N THR A 35 9.65 -4.29 -0.69
CA THR A 35 10.52 -3.14 -0.89
C THR A 35 9.74 -1.86 -0.71
N VAL A 36 10.13 -1.08 0.29
CA VAL A 36 9.55 0.25 0.56
C VAL A 36 10.43 1.29 -0.12
N VAL A 37 9.84 2.13 -0.97
CA VAL A 37 10.58 3.13 -1.73
C VAL A 37 10.09 4.54 -1.44
N ASP A 38 11.01 5.48 -1.46
CA ASP A 38 10.73 6.89 -1.26
C ASP A 38 11.85 7.69 -1.94
N LEU A 39 11.52 8.84 -2.51
CA LEU A 39 12.50 9.73 -3.11
C LEU A 39 13.35 10.47 -2.07
N ASN A 40 12.89 10.52 -0.82
CA ASN A 40 13.61 11.17 0.27
C ASN A 40 14.73 10.27 0.78
N GLN A 41 15.97 10.58 0.37
CA GLN A 41 17.16 9.81 0.74
C GLN A 41 17.39 9.77 2.26
N ASP A 42 17.15 10.88 2.95
CA ASP A 42 17.35 10.95 4.40
C ASP A 42 16.37 10.01 5.13
N ARG A 43 15.14 9.95 4.67
CA ARG A 43 14.12 9.04 5.22
C ARG A 43 14.51 7.59 5.00
N ILE A 44 14.97 7.24 3.81
CA ILE A 44 15.44 5.88 3.49
C ILE A 44 16.68 5.54 4.32
N ASN A 45 17.64 6.46 4.46
CA ASN A 45 18.80 6.26 5.31
C ASN A 45 18.41 5.99 6.76
N ALA A 46 17.40 6.70 7.26
CA ALA A 46 16.89 6.51 8.63
C ALA A 46 16.25 5.12 8.80
N TRP A 47 15.47 4.64 7.81
CA TRP A 47 14.93 3.28 7.82
C TRP A 47 16.02 2.20 7.75
N ASN A 48 17.16 2.52 7.17
CA ASN A 48 18.31 1.60 7.03
C ASN A 48 19.35 1.76 8.14
N HIS A 49 19.10 2.62 9.12
CA HIS A 49 20.06 2.87 10.19
C HIS A 49 20.31 1.58 11.00
N GLU A 50 21.58 1.31 11.34
CA GLU A 50 21.95 0.14 12.13
C GLU A 50 21.30 0.13 13.52
N ASP A 51 21.23 1.31 14.15
CA ASP A 51 20.58 1.50 15.42
C ASP A 51 19.06 1.61 15.22
N LEU A 52 18.33 0.57 15.60
CA LEU A 52 16.88 0.51 15.45
C LEU A 52 16.12 1.52 16.32
N SER A 53 16.78 2.11 17.31
CA SER A 53 16.18 3.21 18.11
C SER A 53 16.10 4.51 17.33
N LEU A 54 16.80 4.62 16.20
CA LEU A 54 16.88 5.81 15.35
C LEU A 54 16.04 5.70 14.07
N LEU A 55 15.10 4.76 14.02
CA LEU A 55 14.13 4.70 12.93
C LEU A 55 13.34 6.02 12.82
N PRO A 56 12.90 6.41 11.61
CA PRO A 56 12.27 7.72 11.41
C PRO A 56 10.90 7.86 12.05
N ILE A 57 10.34 6.75 12.54
CA ILE A 57 9.04 6.67 13.18
C ILE A 57 9.19 5.91 14.49
N TYR A 58 8.60 6.45 15.55
CA TYR A 58 8.51 5.74 16.83
C TYR A 58 7.12 5.13 17.00
N GLU A 59 7.10 3.80 17.10
CA GLU A 59 5.93 3.00 17.47
C GLU A 59 6.39 1.82 18.33
N PRO A 60 5.71 1.54 19.44
CA PRO A 60 6.04 0.37 20.27
C PRO A 60 6.06 -0.92 19.44
N GLY A 61 7.15 -1.65 19.50
CA GLY A 61 7.32 -2.93 18.79
C GLY A 61 7.85 -2.82 17.36
N LEU A 62 7.89 -1.63 16.77
CA LEU A 62 8.37 -1.46 15.39
C LEU A 62 9.83 -1.85 15.22
N ASP A 63 10.69 -1.49 16.18
CA ASP A 63 12.11 -1.84 16.15
C ASP A 63 12.33 -3.35 16.07
N ALA A 64 11.60 -4.14 16.84
CA ALA A 64 11.68 -5.60 16.82
C ALA A 64 11.21 -6.18 15.47
N VAL A 65 10.13 -5.65 14.92
CA VAL A 65 9.59 -6.09 13.61
C VAL A 65 10.58 -5.79 12.48
N VAL A 66 11.11 -4.58 12.44
CA VAL A 66 12.09 -4.17 11.44
C VAL A 66 13.38 -4.98 11.62
N GLY A 67 13.82 -5.17 12.85
CA GLY A 67 15.04 -5.96 13.16
C GLY A 67 14.95 -7.39 12.66
N GLU A 68 13.78 -8.00 12.72
CA GLU A 68 13.57 -9.37 12.23
C GLU A 68 13.52 -9.45 10.69
N ALA A 69 12.84 -8.53 10.05
CA ALA A 69 12.52 -8.61 8.61
C ALA A 69 13.53 -7.89 7.71
N ARG A 70 14.12 -6.78 8.18
CA ARG A 70 15.03 -5.98 7.36
C ARG A 70 16.27 -6.77 6.96
N GLY A 71 16.57 -6.79 5.66
CA GLY A 71 17.68 -7.56 5.10
C GLY A 71 17.33 -9.02 4.82
N ARG A 72 16.30 -9.56 5.44
CA ARG A 72 15.76 -10.88 5.13
C ARG A 72 14.86 -10.83 3.89
N ASN A 73 13.76 -10.09 3.98
CA ASN A 73 12.78 -9.91 2.92
C ASN A 73 12.17 -8.49 2.91
N LEU A 74 12.60 -7.62 3.80
CA LEU A 74 12.20 -6.20 3.86
C LEU A 74 13.38 -5.32 3.48
N PHE A 75 13.17 -4.43 2.51
CA PHE A 75 14.19 -3.53 1.99
C PHE A 75 13.64 -2.12 1.87
N PHE A 76 14.49 -1.13 2.12
CA PHE A 76 14.18 0.30 1.96
C PHE A 76 15.13 0.90 0.94
N SER A 77 14.61 1.55 -0.10
CA SER A 77 15.41 2.01 -1.24
C SER A 77 14.83 3.29 -1.84
N THR A 78 15.69 4.05 -2.52
CA THR A 78 15.27 5.17 -3.36
C THR A 78 15.06 4.76 -4.82
N GLU A 79 15.32 3.51 -5.18
CA GLU A 79 15.17 2.99 -6.55
C GLU A 79 13.70 2.63 -6.85
N VAL A 80 12.88 3.67 -7.03
CA VAL A 80 11.43 3.53 -7.19
C VAL A 80 11.08 2.73 -8.45
N ASP A 81 11.67 3.07 -9.59
CA ASP A 81 11.35 2.42 -10.87
C ASP A 81 11.68 0.92 -10.85
N LYS A 82 12.82 0.57 -10.28
CA LYS A 82 13.21 -0.84 -10.15
C LYS A 82 12.22 -1.64 -9.29
N ALA A 83 11.82 -1.07 -8.16
CA ALA A 83 10.87 -1.72 -7.26
C ALA A 83 9.49 -1.89 -7.91
N ILE A 84 9.04 -0.89 -8.69
CA ILE A 84 7.79 -0.98 -9.45
C ILE A 84 7.87 -2.11 -10.48
N ASP A 85 8.96 -2.17 -11.23
CA ASP A 85 9.14 -3.18 -12.29
C ASP A 85 9.12 -4.60 -11.73
N GLU A 86 9.77 -4.84 -10.60
CA GLU A 86 9.86 -6.14 -9.96
C GLU A 86 8.58 -6.58 -9.24
N ALA A 87 7.68 -5.66 -8.91
CA ALA A 87 6.54 -5.93 -8.04
C ALA A 87 5.39 -6.66 -8.76
N ASP A 88 4.73 -7.56 -8.04
CA ASP A 88 3.41 -8.11 -8.42
C ASP A 88 2.30 -7.18 -7.92
N ALA A 89 2.49 -6.60 -6.74
CA ALA A 89 1.56 -5.69 -6.09
C ALA A 89 2.28 -4.41 -5.63
N ILE A 90 1.65 -3.27 -5.85
CA ILE A 90 2.20 -1.96 -5.53
C ILE A 90 1.23 -1.24 -4.60
N PHE A 91 1.66 -0.98 -3.37
CA PHE A 91 0.92 -0.15 -2.43
C PHE A 91 1.29 1.32 -2.62
N ILE A 92 0.30 2.17 -2.71
CA ILE A 92 0.49 3.63 -2.72
C ILE A 92 0.16 4.15 -1.33
N SER A 93 1.20 4.63 -0.62
CA SER A 93 1.11 5.16 0.74
C SER A 93 1.77 6.53 0.84
N VAL A 94 1.59 7.35 -0.18
CA VAL A 94 2.09 8.72 -0.20
C VAL A 94 1.17 9.65 0.57
N ASN A 95 1.72 10.77 1.05
CA ASN A 95 0.94 11.77 1.76
C ASN A 95 -0.15 12.37 0.87
N THR A 96 -1.32 12.60 1.49
CA THR A 96 -2.45 13.31 0.88
C THR A 96 -2.73 14.56 1.71
N PRO A 97 -1.87 15.60 1.63
CA PRO A 97 -2.05 16.79 2.44
C PRO A 97 -3.32 17.52 2.06
N THR A 98 -3.94 18.21 3.04
CA THR A 98 -5.07 19.08 2.79
C THR A 98 -4.64 20.22 1.85
N LYS A 99 -5.50 20.56 0.87
CA LYS A 99 -5.24 21.69 -0.03
C LYS A 99 -5.05 22.98 0.75
N THR A 100 -4.00 23.72 0.45
CA THR A 100 -3.68 25.00 1.05
C THR A 100 -4.01 26.19 0.15
N TYR A 101 -4.38 25.94 -1.11
CA TYR A 101 -4.67 26.97 -2.11
C TYR A 101 -5.77 26.53 -3.08
N GLY A 102 -6.34 27.48 -3.79
CA GLY A 102 -7.33 27.20 -4.84
C GLY A 102 -8.72 26.85 -4.30
N VAL A 103 -9.56 26.36 -5.20
CA VAL A 103 -10.92 25.90 -4.85
C VAL A 103 -10.83 24.67 -3.97
N GLY A 104 -11.56 24.66 -2.86
CA GLY A 104 -11.51 23.58 -1.88
C GLY A 104 -10.39 23.69 -0.86
N LYS A 105 -9.72 24.84 -0.78
CA LYS A 105 -8.69 25.11 0.24
C LYS A 105 -9.20 24.75 1.65
N GLY A 106 -8.42 23.93 2.37
CA GLY A 106 -8.75 23.48 3.71
C GLY A 106 -9.87 22.45 3.80
N MET A 107 -10.51 22.08 2.68
CA MET A 107 -11.66 21.18 2.65
C MET A 107 -11.45 19.90 1.84
N ALA A 108 -10.38 19.81 1.04
CA ALA A 108 -10.08 18.66 0.18
C ALA A 108 -8.62 18.29 0.26
N ALA A 109 -8.32 16.98 0.14
CA ALA A 109 -6.96 16.49 0.04
C ALA A 109 -6.34 16.89 -1.31
N ASP A 110 -5.03 17.17 -1.30
CA ASP A 110 -4.26 17.35 -2.53
C ASP A 110 -3.82 15.96 -3.04
N LEU A 111 -4.41 15.55 -4.16
CA LEU A 111 -4.21 14.22 -4.74
C LEU A 111 -3.09 14.18 -5.78
N LYS A 112 -2.37 15.28 -5.94
CA LYS A 112 -1.28 15.40 -6.93
C LYS A 112 -0.23 14.29 -6.81
N TYR A 113 0.17 13.96 -5.58
CA TYR A 113 1.20 12.94 -5.35
C TYR A 113 0.72 11.53 -5.74
N ILE A 114 -0.55 11.23 -5.52
CA ILE A 114 -1.15 9.95 -5.91
C ILE A 114 -1.20 9.85 -7.43
N GLU A 115 -1.61 10.91 -8.12
CA GLU A 115 -1.62 10.95 -9.58
C GLU A 115 -0.23 10.79 -10.17
N LEU A 116 0.79 11.42 -9.57
CA LEU A 116 2.19 11.27 -10.00
C LEU A 116 2.66 9.83 -9.84
N CYS A 117 2.29 9.16 -8.74
CA CYS A 117 2.58 7.74 -8.54
C CYS A 117 1.92 6.87 -9.61
N ALA A 118 0.65 7.13 -9.92
CA ALA A 118 -0.07 6.38 -10.96
C ALA A 118 0.61 6.54 -12.32
N ARG A 119 1.03 7.74 -12.68
CA ARG A 119 1.75 8.00 -13.95
C ARG A 119 3.10 7.29 -14.00
N GLN A 120 3.83 7.27 -12.89
CA GLN A 120 5.10 6.57 -12.80
C GLN A 120 4.91 5.05 -12.95
N ILE A 121 3.93 4.48 -12.28
CA ILE A 121 3.58 3.05 -12.40
C ILE A 121 3.23 2.72 -13.85
N ALA A 122 2.36 3.50 -14.48
CA ALA A 122 1.95 3.27 -15.87
C ALA A 122 3.13 3.32 -16.84
N ARG A 123 4.09 4.23 -16.61
CA ARG A 123 5.27 4.38 -17.45
C ARG A 123 6.27 3.23 -17.27
N VAL A 124 6.45 2.75 -16.06
CA VAL A 124 7.50 1.78 -15.72
C VAL A 124 7.05 0.34 -15.88
N ALA A 125 5.78 0.04 -15.59
CA ALA A 125 5.28 -1.33 -15.57
C ALA A 125 5.36 -2.00 -16.96
N LYS A 126 5.94 -3.19 -16.99
CA LYS A 126 6.05 -4.03 -18.19
C LYS A 126 5.15 -5.24 -18.14
N ASN A 127 4.65 -5.58 -16.96
CA ASN A 127 3.78 -6.71 -16.68
C ASN A 127 2.55 -6.25 -15.91
N ASP A 128 1.52 -7.08 -15.88
CA ASP A 128 0.30 -6.81 -15.12
C ASP A 128 0.61 -6.60 -13.64
N LYS A 129 -0.02 -5.59 -13.04
CA LYS A 129 0.20 -5.20 -11.65
C LYS A 129 -1.13 -5.05 -10.92
N ILE A 130 -1.11 -5.36 -9.63
CA ILE A 130 -2.17 -4.98 -8.70
C ILE A 130 -1.71 -3.70 -8.01
N VAL A 131 -2.50 -2.63 -8.11
CA VAL A 131 -2.21 -1.34 -7.47
C VAL A 131 -3.17 -1.18 -6.29
N ILE A 132 -2.64 -0.94 -5.11
CA ILE A 132 -3.39 -0.95 -3.86
C ILE A 132 -3.31 0.42 -3.19
N GLU A 133 -4.45 1.05 -3.00
CA GLU A 133 -4.59 2.33 -2.32
C GLU A 133 -4.80 2.11 -0.82
N LYS A 134 -3.90 2.65 0.00
CA LYS A 134 -4.02 2.62 1.46
C LYS A 134 -4.81 3.80 2.01
N SER A 135 -4.85 4.91 1.28
CA SER A 135 -5.59 6.11 1.66
C SER A 135 -7.08 5.97 1.35
N THR A 136 -7.93 6.64 2.12
CA THR A 136 -9.35 6.75 1.81
C THR A 136 -9.52 7.84 0.75
N LEU A 137 -9.90 7.46 -0.47
CA LEU A 137 -10.06 8.38 -1.60
C LEU A 137 -11.52 8.52 -2.01
N PRO A 138 -11.91 9.71 -2.53
CA PRO A 138 -13.21 9.86 -3.20
C PRO A 138 -13.31 8.93 -4.43
N VAL A 139 -14.52 8.52 -4.80
CA VAL A 139 -14.79 7.65 -5.97
C VAL A 139 -14.15 8.21 -7.24
N ARG A 140 -14.27 9.52 -7.46
CA ARG A 140 -13.69 10.18 -8.65
C ARG A 140 -12.18 10.03 -8.73
N THR A 141 -11.50 10.02 -7.57
CA THR A 141 -10.04 9.88 -7.52
C THR A 141 -9.62 8.47 -7.86
N ALA A 142 -10.30 7.47 -7.34
CA ALA A 142 -10.05 6.08 -7.69
C ALA A 142 -10.24 5.85 -9.19
N GLN A 143 -11.28 6.42 -9.78
CA GLN A 143 -11.53 6.33 -11.22
C GLN A 143 -10.45 7.07 -12.03
N ALA A 144 -10.00 8.24 -11.56
CA ALA A 144 -8.93 8.99 -12.23
C ALA A 144 -7.61 8.20 -12.24
N ILE A 145 -7.28 7.53 -11.15
CA ILE A 145 -6.09 6.66 -11.07
C ILE A 145 -6.22 5.51 -12.07
N LYS A 146 -7.36 4.86 -12.10
CA LYS A 146 -7.62 3.78 -13.07
C LYS A 146 -7.47 4.27 -14.50
N ASP A 147 -8.03 5.42 -14.83
CA ASP A 147 -7.92 6.01 -16.16
C ASP A 147 -6.47 6.30 -16.54
N ILE A 148 -5.67 6.84 -15.63
CA ILE A 148 -4.24 7.08 -15.86
C ILE A 148 -3.53 5.77 -16.16
N LEU A 149 -3.76 4.72 -15.38
CA LEU A 149 -3.12 3.43 -15.55
C LEU A 149 -3.54 2.76 -16.87
N ASP A 150 -4.81 2.80 -17.20
CA ASP A 150 -5.35 2.13 -18.40
C ASP A 150 -4.97 2.84 -19.70
N HIS A 151 -4.88 4.18 -19.70
CA HIS A 151 -4.63 4.95 -20.92
C HIS A 151 -3.14 5.18 -21.21
N THR A 152 -2.29 5.12 -20.21
CA THR A 152 -0.85 5.34 -20.38
C THR A 152 -0.04 4.04 -20.31
N GLY A 153 -0.66 2.95 -19.94
CA GLY A 153 -0.01 1.64 -19.89
C GLY A 153 0.17 1.04 -21.28
N ASN A 154 1.32 0.45 -21.54
CA ASN A 154 1.71 -0.13 -22.83
C ASN A 154 1.13 -1.55 -23.03
N GLY A 155 -0.20 -1.68 -23.00
CA GLY A 155 -0.87 -2.97 -23.06
C GLY A 155 -0.82 -3.79 -21.77
N VAL A 156 -0.37 -3.19 -20.69
CA VAL A 156 -0.33 -3.79 -19.36
C VAL A 156 -1.71 -3.65 -18.71
N ASN A 157 -2.17 -4.70 -18.05
CA ASN A 157 -3.42 -4.67 -17.30
C ASN A 157 -3.15 -4.34 -15.84
N PHE A 158 -3.92 -3.39 -15.32
CA PHE A 158 -3.86 -2.98 -13.92
C PHE A 158 -5.19 -3.29 -13.22
N GLN A 159 -5.10 -3.92 -12.07
CA GLN A 159 -6.23 -4.04 -11.16
C GLN A 159 -6.00 -3.09 -9.99
N ILE A 160 -7.02 -2.33 -9.61
CA ILE A 160 -6.94 -1.36 -8.54
C ILE A 160 -7.76 -1.86 -7.36
N LEU A 161 -7.13 -1.91 -6.19
CA LEU A 161 -7.78 -2.27 -4.95
C LEU A 161 -7.72 -1.11 -3.97
N SER A 162 -8.74 -1.00 -3.14
CA SER A 162 -8.75 -0.15 -1.96
C SER A 162 -8.49 -1.01 -0.73
N ASN A 163 -7.57 -0.59 0.12
CA ASN A 163 -7.23 -1.26 1.37
C ASN A 163 -6.93 -0.20 2.42
N PRO A 164 -7.96 0.49 2.91
CA PRO A 164 -7.77 1.62 3.82
C PRO A 164 -7.13 1.21 5.13
N GLU A 165 -6.38 2.14 5.73
CA GLU A 165 -5.63 1.95 6.96
C GLU A 165 -6.31 2.65 8.13
N PHE A 166 -6.37 1.97 9.27
CA PHE A 166 -7.02 2.46 10.48
C PHE A 166 -6.06 2.48 11.69
N LEU A 167 -4.77 2.73 11.44
CA LEU A 167 -3.76 2.74 12.50
C LEU A 167 -3.94 3.94 13.43
N ALA A 168 -3.83 3.69 14.73
CA ALA A 168 -3.74 4.71 15.75
C ALA A 168 -2.27 4.90 16.20
N GLU A 169 -1.88 6.14 16.42
CA GLU A 169 -0.57 6.46 17.00
C GLU A 169 -0.41 5.78 18.37
N GLY A 170 0.75 5.14 18.58
CA GLY A 170 1.06 4.44 19.83
C GLY A 170 0.62 2.98 19.88
N THR A 171 -0.29 2.55 19.01
CA THR A 171 -0.79 1.17 18.93
C THR A 171 -0.72 0.57 17.53
N ALA A 172 0.02 1.21 16.61
CA ALA A 172 0.05 0.82 15.21
C ALA A 172 0.46 -0.64 15.01
N ILE A 173 1.47 -1.11 15.71
CA ILE A 173 1.96 -2.49 15.55
C ILE A 173 0.94 -3.49 16.11
N GLU A 174 0.35 -3.22 17.26
CA GLU A 174 -0.74 -4.06 17.80
C GLU A 174 -1.93 -4.10 16.85
N ASP A 175 -2.31 -2.95 16.30
CA ASP A 175 -3.42 -2.84 15.34
C ASP A 175 -3.14 -3.65 14.07
N LEU A 176 -1.90 -3.70 13.61
CA LEU A 176 -1.48 -4.49 12.45
C LEU A 176 -1.41 -5.98 12.74
N PHE A 177 -0.98 -6.37 13.94
CA PHE A 177 -0.89 -7.78 14.35
C PHE A 177 -2.26 -8.43 14.51
N ALA A 178 -3.21 -7.71 15.09
CA ALA A 178 -4.55 -8.19 15.39
C ALA A 178 -5.60 -7.14 15.01
N PRO A 179 -5.77 -6.85 13.71
CA PRO A 179 -6.77 -5.89 13.28
C PRO A 179 -8.17 -6.42 13.54
N ASP A 180 -9.08 -5.56 14.01
CA ASP A 180 -10.49 -5.90 14.14
C ASP A 180 -11.07 -6.23 12.76
N ARG A 181 -10.67 -5.49 11.76
CA ARG A 181 -11.10 -5.66 10.37
C ARG A 181 -10.01 -5.27 9.39
N VAL A 182 -9.90 -6.02 8.31
CA VAL A 182 -9.15 -5.65 7.11
C VAL A 182 -10.17 -5.47 6.00
N LEU A 183 -10.20 -4.32 5.36
CA LEU A 183 -11.12 -4.03 4.26
C LEU A 183 -10.38 -4.06 2.94
N ILE A 184 -10.93 -4.78 1.98
CA ILE A 184 -10.39 -4.85 0.62
C ILE A 184 -11.54 -4.64 -0.35
N GLY A 185 -11.44 -3.58 -1.15
CA GLY A 185 -12.41 -3.27 -2.20
C GLY A 185 -11.79 -3.36 -3.58
N GLY A 186 -12.55 -3.80 -4.55
CA GLY A 186 -12.10 -3.91 -5.93
C GLY A 186 -13.26 -3.97 -6.92
N ASP A 187 -12.91 -4.19 -8.20
CA ASP A 187 -13.90 -4.24 -9.27
C ASP A 187 -14.73 -5.52 -9.23
N THR A 188 -15.93 -5.45 -9.79
CA THR A 188 -16.86 -6.59 -9.91
C THR A 188 -16.44 -7.60 -10.97
N THR A 189 -15.47 -7.27 -11.83
CA THR A 189 -15.00 -8.17 -12.89
C THR A 189 -14.35 -9.43 -12.31
N PRO A 190 -14.27 -10.53 -13.08
CA PRO A 190 -13.53 -11.73 -12.66
C PRO A 190 -12.07 -11.42 -12.30
N GLU A 191 -11.42 -10.55 -13.06
CA GLU A 191 -10.03 -10.12 -12.82
C GLU A 191 -9.92 -9.32 -11.51
N GLY A 192 -10.90 -8.47 -11.23
CA GLY A 192 -10.98 -7.73 -9.97
C GLY A 192 -11.12 -8.68 -8.78
N GLN A 193 -11.95 -9.69 -8.89
CA GLN A 193 -12.14 -10.68 -7.84
C GLN A 193 -10.86 -11.51 -7.60
N VAL A 194 -10.14 -11.86 -8.65
CA VAL A 194 -8.84 -12.55 -8.54
C VAL A 194 -7.83 -11.67 -7.78
N ALA A 195 -7.78 -10.38 -8.10
CA ALA A 195 -6.89 -9.44 -7.42
C ALA A 195 -7.24 -9.30 -5.94
N ILE A 196 -8.53 -9.17 -5.62
CA ILE A 196 -9.01 -9.15 -4.22
C ILE A 196 -8.53 -10.40 -3.48
N ASN A 197 -8.73 -11.58 -4.06
CA ASN A 197 -8.36 -12.84 -3.43
C ASN A 197 -6.85 -12.96 -3.21
N LYS A 198 -6.03 -12.45 -4.10
CA LYS A 198 -4.57 -12.44 -3.93
C LYS A 198 -4.15 -11.59 -2.72
N LEU A 199 -4.78 -10.46 -2.49
CA LEU A 199 -4.50 -9.61 -1.32
C LEU A 199 -5.04 -10.25 -0.03
N VAL A 200 -6.21 -10.88 -0.09
CA VAL A 200 -6.75 -11.68 1.03
C VAL A 200 -5.72 -12.72 1.47
N GLU A 201 -5.10 -13.43 0.53
CA GLU A 201 -4.10 -14.46 0.84
C GLU A 201 -2.86 -13.88 1.53
N VAL A 202 -2.47 -12.66 1.25
CA VAL A 202 -1.38 -11.99 1.97
C VAL A 202 -1.75 -11.81 3.44
N TYR A 203 -2.89 -11.18 3.72
CA TYR A 203 -3.35 -10.91 5.08
C TYR A 203 -3.68 -12.20 5.85
N ALA A 204 -4.18 -13.21 5.17
CA ALA A 204 -4.56 -14.49 5.80
C ALA A 204 -3.37 -15.25 6.40
N ASN A 205 -2.13 -14.83 6.12
CA ASN A 205 -0.96 -15.39 6.79
C ASN A 205 -0.96 -15.13 8.30
N TRP A 206 -1.66 -14.10 8.79
CA TRP A 206 -1.71 -13.81 10.23
C TRP A 206 -3.06 -13.28 10.71
N VAL A 207 -3.97 -12.88 9.80
CA VAL A 207 -5.31 -12.39 10.16
C VAL A 207 -6.33 -13.48 9.90
N ASN A 208 -7.25 -13.68 10.85
CA ASN A 208 -8.36 -14.60 10.65
C ASN A 208 -9.20 -14.14 9.45
N ARG A 209 -9.52 -15.06 8.54
CA ARG A 209 -10.30 -14.75 7.33
C ARG A 209 -11.65 -14.11 7.63
N ASP A 210 -12.26 -14.43 8.76
CA ASP A 210 -13.54 -13.84 9.19
C ASP A 210 -13.42 -12.33 9.45
N ASN A 211 -12.21 -11.84 9.69
CA ASN A 211 -11.92 -10.42 9.91
C ASN A 211 -11.47 -9.70 8.63
N ILE A 212 -11.39 -10.41 7.51
CA ILE A 212 -11.06 -9.84 6.20
C ILE A 212 -12.34 -9.67 5.42
N LEU A 213 -12.77 -8.43 5.24
CA LEU A 213 -14.02 -8.08 4.55
C LEU A 213 -13.71 -7.63 3.13
N THR A 214 -14.34 -8.26 2.15
CA THR A 214 -14.16 -7.92 0.75
C THR A 214 -15.45 -7.32 0.18
N THR A 215 -15.30 -6.38 -0.75
CA THR A 215 -16.43 -5.70 -1.39
C THR A 215 -16.04 -5.23 -2.80
N ASN A 216 -17.06 -4.97 -3.61
CA ASN A 216 -16.89 -4.37 -4.93
C ASN A 216 -17.04 -2.85 -4.92
N VAL A 217 -16.90 -2.23 -3.74
CA VAL A 217 -16.92 -0.78 -3.56
C VAL A 217 -15.50 -0.26 -3.40
N TRP A 218 -15.17 0.81 -4.10
CA TRP A 218 -13.89 1.52 -3.98
C TRP A 218 -14.02 2.75 -3.10
N SER A 219 -12.86 3.26 -2.64
CA SER A 219 -12.71 4.61 -2.13
C SER A 219 -13.30 4.84 -0.74
N SER A 220 -13.72 6.08 -0.49
CA SER A 220 -14.27 6.53 0.79
C SER A 220 -15.54 5.78 1.22
N GLU A 221 -16.28 5.20 0.29
CA GLU A 221 -17.46 4.42 0.62
C GLU A 221 -17.13 3.15 1.40
N LEU A 222 -15.96 2.59 1.18
CA LEU A 222 -15.48 1.42 1.91
C LEU A 222 -15.35 1.69 3.41
N SER A 223 -14.90 2.87 3.79
CA SER A 223 -14.74 3.25 5.20
C SER A 223 -16.08 3.44 5.92
N LYS A 224 -17.16 3.71 5.21
CA LYS A 224 -18.50 3.81 5.80
C LYS A 224 -18.99 2.47 6.35
N LEU A 225 -18.48 1.36 5.85
CA LEU A 225 -18.83 0.03 6.33
C LEU A 225 -18.27 -0.26 7.72
N THR A 226 -17.28 0.52 8.18
CA THR A 226 -16.67 0.35 9.50
C THR A 226 -17.26 1.26 10.56
N ALA A 227 -17.96 2.32 10.18
CA ALA A 227 -18.52 3.31 11.10
C ALA A 227 -19.79 2.80 11.83
N ASN A 228 -20.33 1.67 11.42
CA ASN A 228 -21.55 1.09 12.01
C ASN A 228 -21.20 -0.13 12.89
#